data_11e63cd8646f39dfd80f3f4c860de393
#
_entry.id   11e63cd8646f39dfd80f3f4c860de393
#
_cell.length_a   1.000
_cell.length_b   1.000
_cell.length_c   1.000
_cell.angle_alpha   90.00
_cell.angle_beta   90.00
_cell.angle_gamma   90.00
#
_symmetry.space_group_name_H-M   'P 1'
#
loop_
_entity.id
_entity.type
_entity.pdbx_description
1 polymer ?
#
loop_
_entity_poly.entity_id
_entity_poly.type
_entity_poly.pdbx_seq_one_letter_code
_entity_poly.pdbx_strand_id
1 'polypeptide(L)'
;MTPFELSMPFALAGDQPKAVGELVSGLVRGDRYQTLLGVTGSGKTVTVANAIAAYGRPTLVLSHNKTLAAQLYGELKSFFPRNAVEYFISYYDYYQPEAYVPATDTYIEKDASINEDIDALRLRATSSLVEREDVVIVATVSAIYGLGDPAEYRELMVVVERGSNRPRDVVLEELVRIQYSRNDVALERGTFRVRGDTVEILPATRSRRSGSSSGATTWNGSRRSIRSPAT
;
A
#
# COMPACT_ATOMS: atom_id res chain seq x y z
N MET A 1 -4.66 -4.23 -18.92
CA MET A 1 -5.33 -3.66 -17.73
C MET A 1 -5.90 -4.78 -16.91
N THR A 2 -5.50 -4.91 -15.65
CA THR A 2 -6.15 -5.84 -14.72
C THR A 2 -7.47 -5.21 -14.28
N PRO A 3 -8.63 -5.84 -14.51
CA PRO A 3 -9.89 -5.24 -14.13
C PRO A 3 -10.06 -5.24 -12.61
N PHE A 4 -10.82 -4.28 -12.09
CA PHE A 4 -11.29 -4.37 -10.71
C PHE A 4 -12.33 -5.49 -10.59
N GLU A 5 -12.07 -6.41 -9.65
CA GLU A 5 -12.95 -7.55 -9.40
C GLU A 5 -13.70 -7.33 -8.09
N LEU A 6 -14.96 -6.85 -8.25
CA LEU A 6 -15.83 -6.60 -7.12
C LEU A 6 -16.44 -7.90 -6.60
N SER A 7 -16.29 -8.15 -5.31
CA SER A 7 -16.90 -9.29 -4.61
C SER A 7 -17.80 -8.78 -3.50
N MET A 8 -19.12 -8.93 -3.69
CA MET A 8 -20.11 -8.52 -2.68
C MET A 8 -21.12 -9.63 -2.43
N PRO A 9 -21.53 -9.85 -1.17
CA PRO A 9 -22.54 -10.85 -0.82
C PRO A 9 -23.98 -10.40 -1.09
N PHE A 10 -24.19 -9.17 -1.57
CA PHE A 10 -25.50 -8.54 -1.79
C PHE A 10 -25.50 -7.72 -3.09
N ALA A 11 -26.68 -7.56 -3.68
CA ALA A 11 -26.90 -6.69 -4.83
C ALA A 11 -27.16 -5.24 -4.39
N LEU A 12 -26.95 -4.30 -5.32
CA LEU A 12 -27.35 -2.91 -5.12
C LEU A 12 -28.89 -2.81 -4.98
N ALA A 13 -29.35 -1.93 -4.09
CA ALA A 13 -30.76 -1.73 -3.80
C ALA A 13 -31.18 -0.26 -3.80
N GLY A 14 -32.46 0.01 -3.95
CA GLY A 14 -33.03 1.36 -3.95
C GLY A 14 -32.41 2.26 -5.02
N ASP A 15 -31.93 3.44 -4.63
CA ASP A 15 -31.31 4.42 -5.53
C ASP A 15 -29.84 4.15 -5.85
N GLN A 16 -29.20 3.15 -5.23
CA GLN A 16 -27.79 2.85 -5.43
C GLN A 16 -27.42 2.56 -6.90
N PRO A 17 -28.16 1.75 -7.68
CA PRO A 17 -27.84 1.52 -9.10
C PRO A 17 -27.85 2.81 -9.92
N LYS A 18 -28.82 3.69 -9.67
CA LYS A 18 -28.92 4.99 -10.32
C LYS A 18 -27.72 5.87 -9.96
N ALA A 19 -27.38 5.97 -8.68
CA ALA A 19 -26.26 6.76 -8.19
C ALA A 19 -24.91 6.28 -8.77
N VAL A 20 -24.70 4.95 -8.88
CA VAL A 20 -23.52 4.38 -9.55
C VAL A 20 -23.46 4.82 -11.01
N GLY A 21 -24.56 4.70 -11.75
CA GLY A 21 -24.63 5.11 -13.15
C GLY A 21 -24.33 6.60 -13.36
N GLU A 22 -24.86 7.46 -12.51
CA GLU A 22 -24.63 8.92 -12.56
C GLU A 22 -23.17 9.26 -12.25
N LEU A 23 -22.57 8.66 -11.19
CA LEU A 23 -21.18 8.84 -10.83
C LEU A 23 -20.23 8.40 -11.98
N VAL A 24 -20.43 7.21 -12.52
CA VAL A 24 -19.60 6.70 -13.62
C VAL A 24 -19.75 7.56 -14.87
N SER A 25 -20.97 7.97 -15.20
CA SER A 25 -21.24 8.87 -16.34
C SER A 25 -20.52 10.21 -16.18
N GLY A 26 -20.53 10.78 -14.96
CA GLY A 26 -19.80 12.00 -14.66
C GLY A 26 -18.27 11.83 -14.77
N LEU A 27 -17.73 10.72 -14.28
CA LEU A 27 -16.31 10.40 -14.40
C LEU A 27 -15.89 10.25 -15.89
N VAL A 28 -16.70 9.59 -16.69
CA VAL A 28 -16.45 9.43 -18.15
C VAL A 28 -16.51 10.77 -18.90
N ARG A 29 -17.44 11.66 -18.51
CA ARG A 29 -17.48 13.04 -19.07
C ARG A 29 -16.31 13.91 -18.65
N GLY A 30 -15.59 13.53 -17.58
CA GLY A 30 -14.52 14.32 -16.99
C GLY A 30 -15.03 15.40 -16.02
N ASP A 31 -16.19 15.18 -15.39
CA ASP A 31 -16.73 16.08 -14.37
C ASP A 31 -15.72 16.19 -13.21
N ARG A 32 -15.27 17.42 -12.94
CA ARG A 32 -14.24 17.68 -11.94
C ARG A 32 -14.70 17.42 -10.52
N TYR A 33 -15.98 17.63 -10.26
CA TYR A 33 -16.59 17.44 -8.94
C TYR A 33 -17.92 16.74 -9.06
N GLN A 34 -18.16 15.81 -8.16
CA GLN A 34 -19.43 15.12 -7.99
C GLN A 34 -19.70 14.96 -6.49
N THR A 35 -20.95 15.01 -6.09
CA THR A 35 -21.34 14.86 -4.67
C THR A 35 -22.32 13.71 -4.54
N LEU A 36 -21.97 12.67 -3.77
CA LEU A 36 -22.88 11.60 -3.37
C LEU A 36 -23.51 11.93 -2.03
N LEU A 37 -24.81 12.29 -2.04
CA LEU A 37 -25.57 12.58 -0.84
C LEU A 37 -26.31 11.32 -0.37
N GLY A 38 -26.21 11.02 0.92
CA GLY A 38 -26.92 9.90 1.53
C GLY A 38 -26.78 9.89 3.05
N VAL A 39 -27.80 9.43 3.75
CA VAL A 39 -27.77 9.27 5.21
C VAL A 39 -26.75 8.19 5.64
N THR A 40 -26.40 8.18 6.92
CA THR A 40 -25.56 7.11 7.49
C THR A 40 -26.27 5.76 7.30
N GLY A 41 -25.51 4.72 6.88
CA GLY A 41 -26.08 3.40 6.61
C GLY A 41 -26.74 3.22 5.25
N SER A 42 -26.81 4.26 4.38
CA SER A 42 -27.40 4.15 3.04
C SER A 42 -26.52 3.37 2.03
N GLY A 43 -25.39 2.84 2.45
CA GLY A 43 -24.48 2.09 1.57
C GLY A 43 -23.62 2.95 0.64
N LYS A 44 -23.25 4.18 1.05
CA LYS A 44 -22.37 5.06 0.25
C LYS A 44 -21.05 4.38 -0.14
N THR A 45 -20.43 3.64 0.78
CA THR A 45 -19.18 2.90 0.49
C THR A 45 -19.38 1.86 -0.60
N VAL A 46 -20.52 1.14 -0.56
CA VAL A 46 -20.91 0.16 -1.58
C VAL A 46 -21.11 0.84 -2.93
N THR A 47 -21.80 1.98 -2.96
CA THR A 47 -22.04 2.77 -4.18
C THR A 47 -20.72 3.23 -4.79
N VAL A 48 -19.81 3.77 -3.96
CA VAL A 48 -18.48 4.21 -4.41
C VAL A 48 -17.64 3.03 -4.91
N ALA A 49 -17.66 1.88 -4.22
CA ALA A 49 -16.93 0.68 -4.66
C ALA A 49 -17.40 0.20 -6.03
N ASN A 50 -18.72 0.22 -6.28
CA ASN A 50 -19.26 -0.12 -7.61
C ASN A 50 -18.84 0.90 -8.68
N ALA A 51 -18.82 2.19 -8.36
CA ALA A 51 -18.35 3.22 -9.28
C ALA A 51 -16.84 3.06 -9.60
N ILE A 52 -16.01 2.73 -8.61
CA ILE A 52 -14.58 2.42 -8.80
C ILE A 52 -14.41 1.23 -9.75
N ALA A 53 -15.13 0.14 -9.49
CA ALA A 53 -15.06 -1.06 -10.32
C ALA A 53 -15.48 -0.80 -11.78
N ALA A 54 -16.56 -0.05 -11.97
CA ALA A 54 -17.07 0.30 -13.29
C ALA A 54 -16.19 1.29 -14.06
N TYR A 55 -15.56 2.24 -13.36
CA TYR A 55 -14.64 3.22 -13.98
C TYR A 55 -13.27 2.63 -14.28
N GLY A 56 -12.77 1.71 -13.45
CA GLY A 56 -11.59 0.88 -13.71
C GLY A 56 -10.26 1.64 -13.68
N ARG A 57 -10.13 2.70 -12.87
CA ARG A 57 -8.88 3.47 -12.74
C ARG A 57 -8.36 3.53 -11.31
N PRO A 58 -7.03 3.72 -11.12
CA PRO A 58 -6.46 3.94 -9.79
C PRO A 58 -7.22 5.03 -9.05
N THR A 59 -7.57 4.75 -7.79
CA THR A 59 -8.44 5.61 -6.99
C THR A 59 -7.80 5.93 -5.64
N LEU A 60 -7.83 7.21 -5.25
CA LEU A 60 -7.44 7.69 -3.94
C LEU A 60 -8.67 8.04 -3.12
N VAL A 61 -8.83 7.41 -1.96
CA VAL A 61 -9.89 7.68 -0.98
C VAL A 61 -9.30 8.41 0.21
N LEU A 62 -9.60 9.69 0.36
CA LEU A 62 -9.11 10.50 1.45
C LEU A 62 -10.09 10.51 2.62
N SER A 63 -9.58 10.28 3.82
CA SER A 63 -10.31 10.36 5.08
C SER A 63 -9.68 11.40 6.00
N HIS A 64 -10.50 12.04 6.81
CA HIS A 64 -10.06 13.08 7.74
C HIS A 64 -9.34 12.54 8.98
N ASN A 65 -9.46 11.25 9.31
CA ASN A 65 -8.77 10.63 10.44
C ASN A 65 -8.38 9.16 10.17
N LYS A 66 -7.50 8.61 11.02
CA LYS A 66 -6.98 7.22 10.91
C LYS A 66 -8.08 6.17 11.14
N THR A 67 -9.02 6.42 12.04
CA THR A 67 -10.08 5.45 12.39
C THR A 67 -11.03 5.23 11.23
N LEU A 68 -11.52 6.30 10.61
CA LEU A 68 -12.37 6.20 9.43
C LEU A 68 -11.61 5.63 8.23
N ALA A 69 -10.33 6.01 8.07
CA ALA A 69 -9.49 5.42 7.04
C ALA A 69 -9.35 3.90 7.23
N ALA A 70 -9.17 3.41 8.46
CA ALA A 70 -9.10 1.98 8.76
C ALA A 70 -10.40 1.26 8.44
N GLN A 71 -11.54 1.86 8.78
CA GLN A 71 -12.86 1.31 8.44
C GLN A 71 -13.04 1.20 6.91
N LEU A 72 -12.80 2.30 6.18
CA LEU A 72 -12.92 2.33 4.71
C LEU A 72 -11.96 1.35 4.05
N TYR A 73 -10.72 1.24 4.57
CA TYR A 73 -9.77 0.24 4.10
C TYR A 73 -10.30 -1.19 4.26
N GLY A 74 -10.82 -1.52 5.45
CA GLY A 74 -11.40 -2.84 5.72
C GLY A 74 -12.59 -3.17 4.81
N GLU A 75 -13.52 -2.23 4.64
CA GLU A 75 -14.67 -2.37 3.74
C GLU A 75 -14.23 -2.57 2.28
N LEU A 76 -13.39 -1.67 1.75
CA LEU A 76 -12.90 -1.76 0.38
C LEU A 76 -12.04 -3.01 0.14
N LYS A 77 -11.23 -3.43 1.12
CA LYS A 77 -10.45 -4.67 1.02
C LYS A 77 -11.34 -5.91 0.93
N SER A 78 -12.48 -5.91 1.62
CA SER A 78 -13.46 -6.99 1.52
C SER A 78 -14.19 -7.02 0.17
N PHE A 79 -14.42 -5.83 -0.42
CA PHE A 79 -15.06 -5.70 -1.74
C PHE A 79 -14.12 -6.01 -2.90
N PHE A 80 -12.82 -5.77 -2.73
CA PHE A 80 -11.79 -5.99 -3.73
C PHE A 80 -10.70 -6.94 -3.23
N PRO A 81 -11.02 -8.22 -2.96
CA PRO A 81 -10.08 -9.16 -2.32
C PRO A 81 -8.86 -9.47 -3.19
N ARG A 82 -8.97 -9.36 -4.52
CA ARG A 82 -7.91 -9.66 -5.50
C ARG A 82 -7.18 -8.44 -6.04
N ASN A 83 -7.71 -7.24 -5.81
CA ASN A 83 -7.10 -5.99 -6.24
C ASN A 83 -6.19 -5.40 -5.15
N ALA A 84 -5.34 -4.45 -5.52
CA ALA A 84 -4.49 -3.76 -4.59
C ALA A 84 -5.28 -2.70 -3.83
N VAL A 85 -5.82 -3.05 -2.65
CA VAL A 85 -6.35 -2.08 -1.70
C VAL A 85 -5.28 -1.83 -0.66
N GLU A 86 -4.81 -0.59 -0.57
CA GLU A 86 -3.66 -0.20 0.23
C GLU A 86 -4.02 0.89 1.25
N TYR A 87 -3.25 0.95 2.34
CA TYR A 87 -3.48 1.86 3.46
C TYR A 87 -2.32 2.83 3.61
N PHE A 88 -2.60 4.13 3.55
CA PHE A 88 -1.59 5.17 3.58
C PHE A 88 -1.93 6.25 4.60
N ILE A 89 -1.40 6.12 5.81
CA ILE A 89 -1.61 7.05 6.93
C ILE A 89 -0.28 7.59 7.46
N SER A 90 -0.34 8.55 8.37
CA SER A 90 0.86 9.02 9.08
C SER A 90 1.49 7.88 9.89
N TYR A 91 2.81 7.69 9.74
CA TYR A 91 3.56 6.65 10.46
C TYR A 91 3.89 7.01 11.91
N TYR A 92 3.61 8.24 12.34
CA TYR A 92 3.73 8.62 13.75
C TYR A 92 2.51 8.13 14.53
N ASP A 93 2.73 7.23 15.49
CA ASP A 93 1.69 6.83 16.44
C ASP A 93 1.54 7.84 17.55
N TYR A 94 2.66 8.42 17.97
CA TYR A 94 2.75 9.45 18.97
C TYR A 94 3.66 10.59 18.46
N TYR A 95 3.23 11.82 18.67
CA TYR A 95 4.04 13.00 18.38
C TYR A 95 3.86 13.99 19.51
N GLN A 96 4.91 14.22 20.27
CA GLN A 96 5.00 15.25 21.27
C GLN A 96 5.95 16.33 20.75
N PRO A 97 5.44 17.55 20.47
CA PRO A 97 6.33 18.64 20.13
C PRO A 97 7.18 19.03 21.34
N GLU A 98 8.35 19.55 21.08
CA GLU A 98 9.15 20.20 22.10
C GLU A 98 8.39 21.36 22.75
N ALA A 99 8.46 21.48 24.05
CA ALA A 99 7.83 22.54 24.79
C ALA A 99 8.69 22.94 25.99
N TYR A 100 8.68 24.24 26.32
CA TYR A 100 9.30 24.75 27.53
C TYR A 100 8.21 25.30 28.45
N VAL A 101 8.22 24.85 29.71
CA VAL A 101 7.29 25.30 30.75
C VAL A 101 8.02 26.24 31.69
N PRO A 102 7.89 27.56 31.52
CA PRO A 102 8.66 28.54 32.30
C PRO A 102 8.38 28.48 33.81
N ALA A 103 7.16 28.08 34.19
CA ALA A 103 6.75 28.04 35.61
C ALA A 103 7.52 26.97 36.43
N THR A 104 8.02 25.93 35.79
CA THR A 104 8.75 24.81 36.43
C THR A 104 10.16 24.64 35.89
N ASP A 105 10.62 25.55 35.02
CA ASP A 105 11.90 25.47 34.31
C ASP A 105 12.13 24.09 33.67
N THR A 106 11.05 23.56 33.07
CA THR A 106 11.07 22.21 32.52
C THR A 106 11.06 22.28 30.99
N TYR A 107 12.07 21.67 30.37
CA TYR A 107 12.11 21.43 28.94
C TYR A 107 11.57 20.04 28.65
N ILE A 108 10.53 19.97 27.80
CA ILE A 108 9.95 18.74 27.30
C ILE A 108 10.56 18.49 25.93
N GLU A 109 11.32 17.43 25.80
CA GLU A 109 11.95 17.05 24.55
C GLU A 109 10.90 16.58 23.52
N LYS A 110 11.21 16.79 22.24
CA LYS A 110 10.42 16.22 21.14
C LYS A 110 10.48 14.69 21.21
N ASP A 111 9.33 14.06 21.28
CA ASP A 111 9.20 12.61 21.18
C ASP A 111 8.33 12.22 19.99
N ALA A 112 8.85 11.34 19.14
CA ALA A 112 8.15 10.85 17.95
C ALA A 112 8.55 9.42 17.68
N SER A 113 7.61 8.49 17.87
CA SER A 113 7.81 7.09 17.52
C SER A 113 7.28 6.77 16.13
N ILE A 114 8.15 6.17 15.30
CA ILE A 114 7.77 5.67 13.98
C ILE A 114 7.28 4.23 14.14
N ASN A 115 6.08 3.97 13.66
CA ASN A 115 5.54 2.62 13.60
C ASN A 115 6.02 1.92 12.32
N GLU A 116 6.88 0.92 12.48
CA GLU A 116 7.47 0.17 11.36
C GLU A 116 6.43 -0.56 10.50
N ASP A 117 5.31 -1.01 11.10
CA ASP A 117 4.25 -1.68 10.36
C ASP A 117 3.52 -0.69 9.44
N ILE A 118 3.26 0.53 9.94
CA ILE A 118 2.64 1.59 9.14
C ILE A 118 3.58 2.04 8.03
N ASP A 119 4.88 2.16 8.32
CA ASP A 119 5.87 2.49 7.31
C ASP A 119 5.91 1.43 6.20
N ALA A 120 5.85 0.12 6.53
CA ALA A 120 5.76 -0.95 5.55
C ALA A 120 4.48 -0.86 4.68
N LEU A 121 3.32 -0.49 5.30
CA LEU A 121 2.08 -0.28 4.56
C LEU A 121 2.18 0.90 3.58
N ARG A 122 2.84 1.99 3.98
CA ARG A 122 3.07 3.15 3.10
C ARG A 122 3.95 2.81 1.91
N LEU A 123 5.07 2.13 2.15
CA LEU A 123 5.96 1.64 1.08
C LEU A 123 5.22 0.71 0.12
N ARG A 124 4.39 -0.17 0.66
CA ARG A 124 3.57 -1.07 -0.15
C ARG A 124 2.56 -0.32 -1.00
N ALA A 125 1.88 0.69 -0.45
CA ALA A 125 0.94 1.52 -1.20
C ALA A 125 1.62 2.25 -2.36
N THR A 126 2.82 2.80 -2.13
CA THR A 126 3.61 3.46 -3.17
C THR A 126 4.07 2.48 -4.25
N SER A 127 4.58 1.30 -3.86
CA SER A 127 4.96 0.25 -4.83
C SER A 127 3.77 -0.21 -5.67
N SER A 128 2.63 -0.50 -5.02
CA SER A 128 1.41 -0.92 -5.73
C SER A 128 0.95 0.12 -6.76
N LEU A 129 1.04 1.42 -6.43
CA LEU A 129 0.66 2.50 -7.35
C LEU A 129 1.58 2.58 -8.59
N VAL A 130 2.85 2.22 -8.42
CA VAL A 130 3.83 2.23 -9.52
C VAL A 130 3.73 0.98 -10.41
N GLU A 131 3.37 -0.17 -9.81
CA GLU A 131 3.37 -1.47 -10.48
C GLU A 131 2.02 -1.86 -11.09
N ARG A 132 0.90 -1.33 -10.57
CA ARG A 132 -0.45 -1.80 -10.87
C ARG A 132 -1.37 -0.65 -11.27
N GLU A 133 -2.39 -0.97 -12.06
CA GLU A 133 -3.45 -0.04 -12.47
C GLU A 133 -4.76 -0.27 -11.67
N ASP A 134 -4.90 -1.42 -11.01
CA ASP A 134 -6.07 -1.82 -10.23
C ASP A 134 -5.87 -1.51 -8.73
N VAL A 135 -5.53 -0.26 -8.42
CA VAL A 135 -5.14 0.19 -7.08
C VAL A 135 -6.18 1.10 -6.45
N VAL A 136 -6.56 0.81 -5.21
CA VAL A 136 -7.32 1.72 -4.35
C VAL A 136 -6.48 2.05 -3.13
N ILE A 137 -6.13 3.32 -2.94
CA ILE A 137 -5.40 3.77 -1.75
C ILE A 137 -6.36 4.49 -0.81
N VAL A 138 -6.49 3.98 0.40
CA VAL A 138 -7.21 4.67 1.47
C VAL A 138 -6.20 5.43 2.33
N ALA A 139 -6.33 6.75 2.36
CA ALA A 139 -5.32 7.61 2.95
C ALA A 139 -5.91 8.67 3.91
N THR A 140 -5.04 9.21 4.75
CA THR A 140 -5.31 10.44 5.51
C THR A 140 -4.58 11.62 4.89
N VAL A 141 -4.69 12.79 5.50
CA VAL A 141 -4.03 14.04 5.06
C VAL A 141 -2.53 13.89 4.78
N SER A 142 -1.87 12.89 5.37
CA SER A 142 -0.45 12.62 5.11
C SER A 142 -0.12 12.30 3.64
N ALA A 143 -1.12 11.95 2.83
CA ALA A 143 -0.96 11.66 1.41
C ALA A 143 -0.83 12.93 0.54
N ILE A 144 -1.14 14.11 1.05
CA ILE A 144 -1.00 15.37 0.30
C ILE A 144 0.43 15.93 0.33
N TYR A 145 1.27 15.41 1.22
CA TYR A 145 2.68 15.77 1.27
C TYR A 145 3.48 14.95 0.27
N GLY A 146 4.35 15.61 -0.50
CA GLY A 146 5.15 14.96 -1.52
C GLY A 146 6.03 13.84 -0.98
N LEU A 147 6.13 12.73 -1.73
CA LEU A 147 6.99 11.58 -1.45
C LEU A 147 8.26 11.57 -2.31
N GLY A 148 8.45 12.58 -3.15
CA GLY A 148 9.52 12.65 -4.15
C GLY A 148 8.99 12.46 -5.58
N ASP A 149 9.92 12.37 -6.53
CA ASP A 149 9.60 12.14 -7.93
C ASP A 149 9.22 10.66 -8.17
N PRO A 150 8.08 10.36 -8.79
CA PRO A 150 7.72 9.00 -9.16
C PRO A 150 8.72 8.31 -10.11
N ALA A 151 9.46 9.07 -10.92
CA ALA A 151 10.50 8.52 -11.79
C ALA A 151 11.69 8.03 -10.96
N GLU A 152 12.17 8.84 -10.02
CA GLU A 152 13.23 8.46 -9.09
C GLU A 152 12.83 7.24 -8.24
N TYR A 153 11.56 7.19 -7.80
CA TYR A 153 11.07 6.05 -7.03
C TYR A 153 11.13 4.74 -7.84
N ARG A 154 10.81 4.79 -9.14
CA ARG A 154 10.93 3.61 -10.04
C ARG A 154 12.38 3.13 -10.19
N GLU A 155 13.33 4.05 -10.25
CA GLU A 155 14.77 3.71 -10.31
C GLU A 155 15.27 3.05 -9.02
N LEU A 156 14.60 3.31 -7.90
CA LEU A 156 14.88 2.68 -6.60
C LEU A 156 14.12 1.36 -6.39
N MET A 157 13.50 0.81 -7.42
CA MET A 157 12.83 -0.49 -7.35
C MET A 157 13.68 -1.58 -7.99
N VAL A 158 13.79 -2.73 -7.33
CA VAL A 158 14.36 -3.94 -7.92
C VAL A 158 13.21 -4.88 -8.27
N VAL A 159 12.98 -5.06 -9.57
CA VAL A 159 11.95 -5.97 -10.07
C VAL A 159 12.58 -7.32 -10.39
N VAL A 160 12.08 -8.37 -9.74
CA VAL A 160 12.52 -9.74 -9.97
C VAL A 160 11.32 -10.56 -10.44
N GLU A 161 11.34 -10.96 -11.71
CA GLU A 161 10.25 -11.74 -12.30
C GLU A 161 10.58 -13.24 -12.31
N ARG A 162 9.54 -14.04 -12.14
CA ARG A 162 9.66 -15.48 -12.22
C ARG A 162 10.09 -15.93 -13.62
N GLY A 163 11.22 -16.64 -13.70
CA GLY A 163 11.78 -17.10 -14.98
C GLY A 163 12.67 -16.07 -15.68
N SER A 164 12.93 -14.91 -15.08
CA SER A 164 13.93 -13.98 -15.60
C SER A 164 15.33 -14.59 -15.54
N ASN A 165 16.11 -14.37 -16.60
CA ASN A 165 17.49 -14.87 -16.68
C ASN A 165 18.50 -13.80 -16.23
N ARG A 166 18.22 -13.12 -15.12
CA ARG A 166 19.09 -12.08 -14.57
C ARG A 166 20.26 -12.72 -13.81
N PRO A 167 21.50 -12.29 -14.02
CA PRO A 167 22.64 -12.75 -13.22
C PRO A 167 22.45 -12.40 -11.75
N ARG A 168 22.82 -13.32 -10.85
CA ARG A 168 22.71 -13.13 -9.40
C ARG A 168 23.41 -11.87 -8.93
N ASP A 169 24.64 -11.65 -9.41
CA ASP A 169 25.48 -10.55 -8.96
C ASP A 169 24.86 -9.18 -9.31
N VAL A 170 24.21 -9.07 -10.47
CA VAL A 170 23.44 -7.87 -10.85
C VAL A 170 22.29 -7.60 -9.87
N VAL A 171 21.55 -8.65 -9.47
CA VAL A 171 20.47 -8.50 -8.49
C VAL A 171 21.01 -8.06 -7.13
N LEU A 172 22.16 -8.60 -6.70
CA LEU A 172 22.80 -8.21 -5.44
C LEU A 172 23.29 -6.75 -5.48
N GLU A 173 23.92 -6.31 -6.56
CA GLU A 173 24.33 -4.92 -6.75
C GLU A 173 23.14 -3.94 -6.69
N GLU A 174 22.04 -4.30 -7.35
CA GLU A 174 20.82 -3.48 -7.29
C GLU A 174 20.22 -3.42 -5.88
N LEU A 175 20.16 -4.53 -5.15
CA LEU A 175 19.71 -4.53 -3.76
C LEU A 175 20.55 -3.61 -2.88
N VAL A 176 21.88 -3.66 -3.03
CA VAL A 176 22.79 -2.77 -2.29
C VAL A 176 22.58 -1.31 -2.70
N ARG A 177 22.37 -1.03 -3.99
CA ARG A 177 22.09 0.32 -4.50
C ARG A 177 20.84 0.93 -3.87
N ILE A 178 19.80 0.12 -3.62
CA ILE A 178 18.57 0.56 -2.95
C ILE A 178 18.63 0.41 -1.42
N GLN A 179 19.85 0.37 -0.85
CA GLN A 179 20.12 0.35 0.58
C GLN A 179 19.68 -0.92 1.33
N TYR A 180 19.51 -2.05 0.64
CA TYR A 180 19.37 -3.33 1.31
C TYR A 180 20.71 -3.79 1.84
N SER A 181 20.75 -4.28 3.06
CA SER A 181 21.96 -4.83 3.67
C SER A 181 21.97 -6.36 3.68
N ARG A 182 23.18 -6.94 3.53
CA ARG A 182 23.34 -8.38 3.65
C ARG A 182 23.35 -8.81 5.12
N ASN A 183 22.51 -9.76 5.47
CA ASN A 183 22.50 -10.35 6.81
C ASN A 183 22.27 -11.87 6.69
N ASP A 184 23.34 -12.64 6.76
CA ASP A 184 23.29 -14.10 6.60
C ASP A 184 22.81 -14.82 7.90
N VAL A 185 22.76 -14.11 9.04
CA VAL A 185 22.37 -14.64 10.34
C VAL A 185 20.86 -14.48 10.55
N ALA A 186 20.37 -13.25 10.46
CA ALA A 186 18.97 -12.92 10.67
C ALA A 186 18.40 -12.21 9.45
N LEU A 187 17.36 -12.77 8.85
CA LEU A 187 16.67 -12.13 7.73
C LEU A 187 15.64 -11.15 8.30
N GLU A 188 15.92 -9.87 8.16
CA GLU A 188 15.09 -8.77 8.64
C GLU A 188 14.56 -7.93 7.47
N ARG A 189 13.61 -7.05 7.74
CA ARG A 189 13.02 -6.14 6.77
C ARG A 189 14.10 -5.27 6.10
N GLY A 190 14.11 -5.22 4.77
CA GLY A 190 15.14 -4.50 4.00
C GLY A 190 16.51 -5.19 3.99
N THR A 191 16.57 -6.49 4.33
CA THR A 191 17.80 -7.27 4.23
C THR A 191 17.69 -8.42 3.25
N PHE A 192 18.83 -8.92 2.81
CA PHE A 192 18.93 -10.14 2.02
C PHE A 192 20.04 -11.05 2.59
N ARG A 193 19.92 -12.34 2.33
CA ARG A 193 20.99 -13.32 2.62
C ARG A 193 21.27 -14.19 1.42
N VAL A 194 22.51 -14.69 1.34
CA VAL A 194 22.97 -15.51 0.22
C VAL A 194 23.44 -16.86 0.74
N ARG A 195 22.89 -17.94 0.20
CA ARG A 195 23.29 -19.31 0.50
C ARG A 195 23.51 -20.07 -0.83
N GLY A 196 24.77 -20.20 -1.22
CA GLY A 196 25.13 -20.75 -2.54
C GLY A 196 24.53 -19.92 -3.66
N ASP A 197 23.73 -20.53 -4.52
CA ASP A 197 23.04 -19.86 -5.64
C ASP A 197 21.69 -19.24 -5.26
N THR A 198 21.30 -19.35 -4.01
CA THR A 198 20.00 -18.86 -3.52
C THR A 198 20.17 -17.53 -2.83
N VAL A 199 19.36 -16.54 -3.22
CA VAL A 199 19.23 -15.26 -2.56
C VAL A 199 17.84 -15.20 -1.92
N GLU A 200 17.79 -14.98 -0.63
CA GLU A 200 16.55 -14.75 0.11
C GLU A 200 16.45 -13.27 0.47
N ILE A 201 15.34 -12.65 0.13
CA ILE A 201 15.11 -11.22 0.31
C ILE A 201 13.88 -11.03 1.18
N LEU A 202 13.97 -10.22 2.23
CA LEU A 202 12.79 -9.76 2.97
C LEU A 202 12.49 -8.31 2.59
N PRO A 203 11.47 -8.08 1.74
CA PRO A 203 11.17 -6.74 1.23
C PRO A 203 10.79 -5.75 2.33
N ALA A 204 11.20 -4.49 2.17
CA ALA A 204 10.85 -3.39 3.06
C ALA A 204 9.34 -3.09 3.09
N THR A 205 8.60 -3.51 2.07
CA THR A 205 7.14 -3.39 1.95
C THR A 205 6.35 -4.37 2.82
N ARG A 206 7.02 -5.31 3.52
CA ARG A 206 6.35 -6.31 4.37
C ARG A 206 6.38 -5.92 5.85
N SER A 207 5.24 -6.13 6.52
CA SER A 207 5.12 -5.97 7.97
C SER A 207 5.66 -7.19 8.73
N ARG A 208 6.24 -6.97 9.91
CA ARG A 208 6.73 -8.01 10.84
C ARG A 208 5.61 -8.92 11.39
N ARG A 209 4.36 -8.45 11.39
CA ARG A 209 3.22 -9.19 11.99
C ARG A 209 2.74 -10.40 11.20
N SER A 210 3.16 -10.57 9.96
CA SER A 210 2.96 -11.82 9.25
C SER A 210 3.95 -12.87 9.76
N GLY A 211 3.69 -13.41 10.96
CA GLY A 211 4.55 -14.32 11.73
C GLY A 211 4.79 -15.70 11.14
N SER A 212 4.80 -15.79 9.82
CA SER A 212 5.29 -16.95 9.09
C SER A 212 6.62 -16.60 8.42
N SER A 213 7.62 -17.46 8.59
CA SER A 213 8.90 -17.47 7.86
C SER A 213 8.72 -17.50 6.33
N SER A 214 7.48 -17.53 5.87
CA SER A 214 7.04 -17.58 4.47
C SER A 214 7.05 -16.22 3.74
N GLY A 215 7.56 -15.16 4.37
CA GLY A 215 7.58 -13.81 3.80
C GLY A 215 8.77 -13.48 2.91
N ALA A 216 9.83 -14.29 2.92
CA ALA A 216 11.02 -14.07 2.12
C ALA A 216 10.78 -14.48 0.66
N THR A 217 11.17 -13.61 -0.27
CA THR A 217 11.24 -13.98 -1.69
C THR A 217 12.56 -14.69 -1.94
N THR A 218 12.50 -15.91 -2.44
CA THR A 218 13.69 -16.70 -2.76
C THR A 218 13.96 -16.64 -4.25
N TRP A 219 15.14 -16.19 -4.64
CA TRP A 219 15.64 -16.19 -6.00
C TRP A 219 16.80 -17.20 -6.15
N ASN A 220 16.78 -17.99 -7.21
CA ASN A 220 17.82 -18.95 -7.53
C ASN A 220 18.16 -18.85 -9.02
N GLY A 221 19.36 -18.33 -9.33
CA GLY A 221 19.84 -18.06 -10.69
C GLY A 221 20.00 -19.29 -11.60
N SER A 222 20.04 -20.49 -11.03
CA SER A 222 20.25 -21.73 -11.80
C SER A 222 18.98 -22.55 -11.99
N ARG A 223 17.89 -22.28 -11.27
CA ARG A 223 16.61 -22.99 -11.40
C ARG A 223 15.43 -22.03 -11.37
N ARG A 224 14.60 -22.11 -12.40
CA ARG A 224 13.40 -21.30 -12.69
C ARG A 224 12.32 -21.39 -11.60
N SER A 225 12.58 -20.97 -10.36
CA SER A 225 11.50 -20.88 -9.38
C SER A 225 11.75 -19.80 -8.33
N ILE A 226 11.02 -18.71 -8.46
CA ILE A 226 10.73 -17.87 -7.32
C ILE A 226 9.52 -18.54 -6.64
N ARG A 227 9.70 -19.03 -5.43
CA ARG A 227 8.57 -19.38 -4.57
C ARG A 227 8.16 -18.11 -3.84
N SER A 228 7.13 -17.45 -4.33
CA SER A 228 6.25 -16.69 -3.45
C SER A 228 5.46 -17.75 -2.68
N PRO A 229 5.41 -17.73 -1.34
CA PRO A 229 4.50 -18.61 -0.62
C PRO A 229 3.09 -18.29 -1.10
N ALA A 230 2.38 -19.34 -1.49
CA ALA A 230 0.96 -19.27 -1.79
C ALA A 230 0.22 -18.64 -0.60
N THR A 231 -0.74 -17.78 -0.94
CA THR A 231 -1.80 -17.27 -0.06
C THR A 231 -2.41 -18.32 0.82
#